data_7d36f4ec73593d42857ea4de3aefceab
#
_entry.id   7d36f4ec73593d42857ea4de3aefceab
#
_cell.length_a   1.000
_cell.length_b   1.000
_cell.length_c   1.000
_cell.angle_alpha   90.00
_cell.angle_beta   90.00
_cell.angle_gamma   90.00
#
_symmetry.space_group_name_H-M   'P 1'
#
loop_
_entity.id
_entity.type
_entity.pdbx_description
1 polymer ?
#
loop_
_entity_poly.entity_id
_entity_poly.type
_entity_poly.pdbx_seq_one_letter_code
_entity_poly.pdbx_strand_id
1 'polypeptide(L)'
;MKQNKYGTWAVGAFMLLLSAAACTDSYESTPVDMFTEDYLFSRTDSNGTVVRKYLNRIYYYMRNGHNGVNGDYLDAASDDALSVISSESDVYKLAIGRYSASNLINSDMIWSDPYLVIRRVNILLSGIDVVPFNTTYTDALGNTRRLNESMKAEARFLRAYFYFELVKRYGGV
;
A
#
# COMPACT_ATOMS: atom_id res chain seq x y z
N MET A 1 42.91 -45.20 34.68
CA MET A 1 41.55 -44.70 34.51
C MET A 1 41.22 -44.62 33.01
N LYS A 2 40.40 -45.53 32.50
CA LYS A 2 39.96 -45.47 31.09
C LYS A 2 38.83 -44.44 31.01
N GLN A 3 39.09 -43.30 30.37
CA GLN A 3 38.05 -42.29 30.11
C GLN A 3 37.03 -42.88 29.13
N ASN A 4 35.77 -42.79 29.49
CA ASN A 4 34.62 -43.32 28.74
C ASN A 4 34.32 -42.40 27.56
N LYS A 5 35.04 -42.60 26.41
CA LYS A 5 34.90 -41.80 25.19
C LYS A 5 33.49 -41.84 24.61
N TYR A 6 32.67 -42.81 24.94
CA TYR A 6 31.30 -42.94 24.44
C TYR A 6 30.30 -41.99 25.16
N GLY A 7 30.57 -41.60 26.40
CA GLY A 7 29.70 -40.66 27.12
C GLY A 7 29.74 -39.24 26.57
N THR A 8 30.91 -38.79 26.10
CA THR A 8 31.04 -37.43 25.51
C THR A 8 30.39 -37.33 24.13
N TRP A 9 30.39 -38.37 23.34
CA TRP A 9 29.71 -38.42 22.03
C TRP A 9 28.19 -38.47 22.19
N ALA A 10 27.67 -39.19 23.15
CA ALA A 10 26.24 -39.25 23.46
C ALA A 10 25.66 -37.89 23.93
N VAL A 11 26.42 -37.19 24.77
CA VAL A 11 26.03 -35.82 25.24
C VAL A 11 26.05 -34.81 24.10
N GLY A 12 27.05 -34.87 23.21
CA GLY A 12 27.12 -33.99 22.03
C GLY A 12 25.98 -34.24 21.02
N ALA A 13 25.65 -35.52 20.76
CA ALA A 13 24.51 -35.85 19.89
C ALA A 13 23.16 -35.44 20.48
N PHE A 14 23.00 -35.54 21.79
CA PHE A 14 21.77 -35.11 22.49
C PHE A 14 21.60 -33.57 22.49
N MET A 15 22.69 -32.82 22.63
CA MET A 15 22.65 -31.34 22.50
C MET A 15 22.35 -30.92 21.07
N LEU A 16 22.83 -31.61 20.04
CA LEU A 16 22.54 -31.32 18.63
C LEU A 16 21.07 -31.61 18.28
N LEU A 17 20.45 -32.60 18.88
CA LEU A 17 19.02 -32.91 18.70
C LEU A 17 18.11 -31.90 19.38
N LEU A 18 18.51 -31.30 20.50
CA LEU A 18 17.77 -30.25 21.18
C LEU A 18 17.79 -28.92 20.43
N SER A 19 18.85 -28.62 19.69
CA SER A 19 18.93 -27.37 18.88
C SER A 19 18.06 -27.41 17.60
N ALA A 20 17.71 -28.59 17.10
CA ALA A 20 16.84 -28.74 15.94
C ALA A 20 15.35 -28.53 16.26
N ALA A 21 14.95 -28.58 17.53
CA ALA A 21 13.56 -28.38 17.94
C ALA A 21 13.20 -26.91 18.30
N ALA A 22 14.16 -25.99 18.19
CA ALA A 22 13.98 -24.59 18.60
C ALA A 22 13.32 -23.68 17.56
N CYS A 23 13.09 -24.15 16.34
CA CYS A 23 12.39 -23.42 15.29
C CYS A 23 10.96 -23.97 15.14
N THR A 24 10.07 -23.65 16.05
CA THR A 24 8.64 -23.81 15.81
C THR A 24 8.04 -22.43 15.54
N ASP A 25 7.44 -22.27 14.37
CA ASP A 25 6.73 -21.04 13.91
C ASP A 25 5.57 -20.61 14.84
N SER A 26 5.37 -21.30 15.96
CA SER A 26 4.25 -21.06 16.86
C SER A 26 4.41 -19.82 17.74
N TYR A 27 5.53 -19.09 17.64
CA TYR A 27 5.81 -17.90 18.47
C TYR A 27 5.66 -16.58 17.72
N GLU A 28 5.36 -16.59 16.42
CA GLU A 28 4.94 -15.37 15.75
C GLU A 28 3.53 -15.00 16.20
N SER A 29 3.45 -14.17 17.24
CA SER A 29 2.20 -13.49 17.55
C SER A 29 1.78 -12.69 16.32
N THR A 30 0.65 -13.07 15.70
CA THR A 30 0.05 -12.23 14.66
C THR A 30 -0.09 -10.83 15.22
N PRO A 31 0.46 -9.78 14.57
CA PRO A 31 0.36 -8.42 15.07
C PRO A 31 -1.12 -8.07 15.24
N VAL A 32 -1.53 -7.81 16.46
CA VAL A 32 -2.94 -7.53 16.83
C VAL A 32 -3.46 -6.27 16.13
N ASP A 33 -2.55 -5.41 15.65
CA ASP A 33 -2.85 -4.15 14.98
C ASP A 33 -2.88 -4.22 13.44
N MET A 34 -2.61 -5.37 12.85
CA MET A 34 -2.68 -5.54 11.40
C MET A 34 -3.98 -6.24 10.99
N PHE A 35 -4.65 -5.70 9.98
CA PHE A 35 -5.74 -6.40 9.31
C PHE A 35 -5.18 -7.70 8.71
N THR A 36 -5.44 -8.81 9.38
CA THR A 36 -5.14 -10.13 8.82
C THR A 36 -6.07 -10.36 7.62
N GLU A 37 -5.63 -11.14 6.64
CA GLU A 37 -6.47 -11.45 5.47
C GLU A 37 -7.78 -12.12 5.89
N ASP A 38 -7.76 -12.97 6.92
CA ASP A 38 -8.95 -13.62 7.47
C ASP A 38 -9.95 -12.62 8.06
N TYR A 39 -9.47 -11.55 8.70
CA TYR A 39 -10.32 -10.48 9.20
C TYR A 39 -10.86 -9.62 8.06
N LEU A 40 -10.01 -9.30 7.08
CA LEU A 40 -10.38 -8.48 5.93
C LEU A 40 -11.44 -9.17 5.07
N PHE A 41 -11.29 -10.48 4.82
CA PHE A 41 -12.16 -11.28 3.96
C PHE A 41 -13.08 -12.22 4.77
N SER A 42 -13.65 -11.67 5.83
CA SER A 42 -14.55 -12.45 6.71
C SER A 42 -15.75 -13.01 5.95
N ARG A 43 -15.97 -14.31 6.07
CA ARG A 43 -17.13 -15.00 5.51
C ARG A 43 -18.45 -14.68 6.23
N THR A 44 -18.39 -13.95 7.34
CA THR A 44 -19.56 -13.53 8.12
C THR A 44 -19.96 -12.07 7.87
N ASP A 45 -19.10 -11.28 7.19
CA ASP A 45 -19.36 -9.86 6.90
C ASP A 45 -20.19 -9.70 5.60
N SER A 46 -21.47 -10.06 5.64
CA SER A 46 -22.37 -9.95 4.49
C SER A 46 -22.61 -8.52 3.99
N ASN A 47 -22.32 -7.52 4.81
CA ASN A 47 -22.39 -6.11 4.44
C ASN A 47 -21.08 -5.58 3.84
N GLY A 48 -20.00 -6.34 3.90
CA GLY A 48 -18.67 -5.92 3.42
C GLY A 48 -18.11 -4.73 4.16
N THR A 49 -18.45 -4.56 5.44
CA THR A 49 -18.07 -3.36 6.22
C THR A 49 -16.58 -3.21 6.34
N VAL A 50 -15.87 -4.31 6.59
CA VAL A 50 -14.40 -4.29 6.77
C VAL A 50 -13.71 -4.00 5.45
N VAL A 51 -14.13 -4.67 4.38
CA VAL A 51 -13.57 -4.48 3.03
C VAL A 51 -13.82 -3.06 2.52
N ARG A 52 -14.99 -2.48 2.80
CA ARG A 52 -15.30 -1.08 2.45
C ARG A 52 -14.38 -0.10 3.19
N LYS A 53 -14.15 -0.31 4.48
CA LYS A 53 -13.18 0.51 5.24
C LYS A 53 -11.77 0.38 4.67
N TYR A 54 -11.39 -0.81 4.25
CA TYR A 54 -10.09 -1.04 3.62
C TYR A 54 -9.97 -0.30 2.28
N LEU A 55 -10.99 -0.34 1.42
CA LEU A 55 -11.02 0.41 0.17
C LEU A 55 -10.99 1.93 0.41
N ASN A 56 -11.76 2.43 1.38
CA ASN A 56 -11.75 3.84 1.76
C ASN A 56 -10.35 4.31 2.21
N ARG A 57 -9.60 3.44 2.88
CA ARG A 57 -8.22 3.76 3.26
C ARG A 57 -7.28 3.85 2.07
N ILE A 58 -7.57 3.19 0.96
CA ILE A 58 -6.84 3.35 -0.30
C ILE A 58 -7.08 4.74 -0.88
N TYR A 59 -8.33 5.21 -0.89
CA TYR A 59 -8.68 6.57 -1.33
C TYR A 59 -7.96 7.67 -0.54
N TYR A 60 -7.67 7.45 0.73
CA TYR A 60 -6.95 8.42 1.56
C TYR A 60 -5.55 8.78 1.00
N TYR A 61 -4.94 7.90 0.24
CA TYR A 61 -3.64 8.15 -0.40
C TYR A 61 -3.74 8.91 -1.72
N MET A 62 -4.95 9.17 -2.22
CA MET A 62 -5.09 10.03 -3.40
C MET A 62 -4.61 11.43 -3.04
N ARG A 63 -3.81 11.99 -3.93
CA ARG A 63 -3.34 13.35 -3.74
C ARG A 63 -4.49 14.34 -3.80
N ASN A 64 -4.39 15.41 -3.03
CA ASN A 64 -5.29 16.53 -3.15
C ASN A 64 -5.24 17.03 -4.60
N GLY A 65 -6.41 17.32 -5.17
CA GLY A 65 -6.52 17.85 -6.53
C GLY A 65 -5.79 19.19 -6.69
N HIS A 66 -5.86 19.77 -7.85
CA HIS A 66 -5.27 21.06 -8.20
C HIS A 66 -3.75 21.10 -8.32
N ASN A 67 -3.09 19.98 -8.59
CA ASN A 67 -1.63 19.94 -8.81
C ASN A 67 -0.80 20.70 -7.76
N GLY A 68 -1.27 20.76 -6.52
CA GLY A 68 -0.60 21.47 -5.44
C GLY A 68 0.72 20.83 -5.04
N VAL A 69 1.75 21.63 -4.90
CA VAL A 69 3.08 21.25 -4.39
C VAL A 69 3.38 22.12 -3.19
N ASN A 70 3.44 21.53 -2.00
CA ASN A 70 3.66 22.27 -0.74
C ASN A 70 2.73 23.46 -0.52
N GLY A 71 1.44 23.35 -0.93
CA GLY A 71 0.46 24.41 -0.79
C GLY A 71 0.47 25.46 -1.91
N ASP A 72 1.34 25.29 -2.90
CA ASP A 72 1.39 26.16 -4.09
C ASP A 72 0.87 25.39 -5.32
N TYR A 73 0.46 26.10 -6.35
CA TYR A 73 -0.05 25.52 -7.59
C TYR A 73 1.04 25.37 -8.63
N LEU A 74 1.06 24.25 -9.36
CA LEU A 74 2.02 24.01 -10.44
C LEU A 74 1.89 25.01 -11.60
N ASP A 75 0.72 25.63 -11.79
CA ASP A 75 0.52 26.69 -12.79
C ASP A 75 1.47 27.86 -12.58
N ALA A 76 1.86 28.12 -11.33
CA ALA A 76 2.87 29.13 -10.99
C ALA A 76 4.32 28.71 -11.30
N ALA A 77 4.55 27.51 -11.81
CA ALA A 77 5.83 27.07 -12.37
C ALA A 77 5.94 27.37 -13.87
N SER A 78 4.87 27.84 -14.50
CA SER A 78 4.82 28.28 -15.90
C SER A 78 4.60 29.80 -15.97
N ASP A 79 4.29 30.29 -17.15
CA ASP A 79 3.94 31.71 -17.39
C ASP A 79 2.45 32.00 -17.14
N ASP A 80 1.65 30.99 -16.80
CA ASP A 80 0.19 31.12 -16.59
C ASP A 80 -0.16 31.79 -15.25
N ALA A 81 0.69 31.66 -14.24
CA ALA A 81 0.44 32.20 -12.92
C ALA A 81 1.71 32.65 -12.20
N LEU A 82 1.54 33.48 -11.16
CA LEU A 82 2.63 33.87 -10.27
C LEU A 82 2.32 33.40 -8.85
N SER A 83 3.29 32.71 -8.23
CA SER A 83 3.17 32.31 -6.82
C SER A 83 3.25 33.53 -5.92
N VAL A 84 2.31 33.61 -4.98
CA VAL A 84 2.34 34.59 -3.86
C VAL A 84 3.02 34.03 -2.61
N ILE A 85 3.41 32.76 -2.65
CA ILE A 85 4.16 32.10 -1.59
C ILE A 85 5.64 32.51 -1.71
N SER A 86 6.43 32.30 -0.67
CA SER A 86 7.80 32.79 -0.61
C SER A 86 8.63 32.34 -1.82
N SER A 87 9.62 33.15 -2.18
CA SER A 87 10.62 32.87 -3.23
C SER A 87 11.43 31.57 -3.00
N GLU A 88 11.27 30.94 -1.85
CA GLU A 88 11.87 29.64 -1.52
C GLU A 88 10.91 28.46 -1.71
N SER A 89 9.68 28.71 -2.18
CA SER A 89 8.75 27.62 -2.48
C SER A 89 9.28 26.73 -3.59
N ASP A 90 8.91 25.46 -3.55
CA ASP A 90 9.35 24.49 -4.56
C ASP A 90 8.86 24.88 -5.97
N VAL A 91 7.65 25.40 -6.05
CA VAL A 91 7.05 25.87 -7.31
C VAL A 91 7.80 27.08 -7.86
N TYR A 92 8.17 28.05 -7.00
CA TYR A 92 9.00 29.18 -7.43
C TYR A 92 10.37 28.72 -7.94
N LYS A 93 11.01 27.76 -7.27
CA LYS A 93 12.28 27.20 -7.71
C LYS A 93 12.17 26.52 -9.09
N LEU A 94 11.04 25.86 -9.35
CA LEU A 94 10.72 25.32 -10.69
C LEU A 94 10.61 26.45 -11.72
N ALA A 95 9.83 27.49 -11.45
CA ALA A 95 9.59 28.61 -12.36
C ALA A 95 10.88 29.29 -12.81
N ILE A 96 11.84 29.44 -11.90
CA ILE A 96 13.15 30.10 -12.20
C ILE A 96 14.27 29.13 -12.56
N GLY A 97 13.98 27.86 -12.74
CA GLY A 97 14.97 26.83 -13.11
C GLY A 97 15.99 26.50 -12.03
N ARG A 98 15.74 26.84 -10.77
CA ARG A 98 16.64 26.55 -9.64
C ARG A 98 16.48 25.14 -9.10
N TYR A 99 16.44 24.16 -9.95
CA TYR A 99 16.43 22.76 -9.56
C TYR A 99 17.46 21.95 -10.36
N SER A 100 17.95 20.87 -9.79
CA SER A 100 18.92 19.98 -10.42
C SER A 100 18.72 18.55 -9.89
N ALA A 101 19.44 17.59 -10.47
CA ALA A 101 19.41 16.20 -9.99
C ALA A 101 19.85 16.06 -8.51
N SER A 102 20.64 17.01 -7.99
CA SER A 102 21.06 17.05 -6.59
C SER A 102 20.13 17.89 -5.68
N ASN A 103 19.21 18.64 -6.27
CA ASN A 103 18.27 19.51 -5.56
C ASN A 103 16.86 19.32 -6.14
N LEU A 104 16.34 18.12 -6.01
CA LEU A 104 15.01 17.76 -6.47
C LEU A 104 13.94 18.24 -5.48
N ILE A 105 12.75 18.50 -6.00
CA ILE A 105 11.59 18.87 -5.20
C ILE A 105 11.04 17.63 -4.53
N ASN A 106 11.41 17.42 -3.27
CA ASN A 106 11.00 16.23 -2.51
C ASN A 106 9.50 16.11 -2.27
N SER A 107 8.79 17.23 -2.19
CA SER A 107 7.35 17.25 -1.93
C SER A 107 6.49 16.64 -3.04
N ASP A 108 7.00 16.59 -4.27
CA ASP A 108 6.34 15.93 -5.40
C ASP A 108 6.90 14.52 -5.69
N MET A 109 7.97 14.13 -5.04
CA MET A 109 8.62 12.82 -5.19
C MET A 109 7.88 11.78 -4.35
N ILE A 110 6.95 11.05 -4.96
CA ILE A 110 6.14 10.01 -4.31
C ILE A 110 6.55 8.64 -4.86
N TRP A 111 7.32 7.88 -4.11
CA TRP A 111 7.71 6.52 -4.50
C TRP A 111 7.03 5.44 -3.65
N SER A 112 7.11 5.58 -2.33
CA SER A 112 6.68 4.55 -1.38
C SER A 112 5.17 4.36 -1.34
N ASP A 113 4.42 5.47 -1.26
CA ASP A 113 2.96 5.44 -1.06
C ASP A 113 2.20 4.82 -2.24
N PRO A 114 2.51 5.15 -3.50
CA PRO A 114 1.88 4.49 -4.64
C PRO A 114 2.08 2.96 -4.64
N TYR A 115 3.28 2.47 -4.38
CA TYR A 115 3.53 1.03 -4.32
C TYR A 115 2.84 0.35 -3.13
N LEU A 116 2.79 1.01 -1.97
CA LEU A 116 2.01 0.55 -0.83
C LEU A 116 0.53 0.38 -1.20
N VAL A 117 -0.03 1.37 -1.90
CA VAL A 117 -1.43 1.33 -2.33
C VAL A 117 -1.66 0.27 -3.39
N ILE A 118 -0.80 0.16 -4.39
CA ILE A 118 -0.86 -0.89 -5.42
C ILE A 118 -0.89 -2.28 -4.77
N ARG A 119 -0.02 -2.51 -3.76
CA ARG A 119 -0.03 -3.75 -2.98
C ARG A 119 -1.37 -3.96 -2.27
N ARG A 120 -1.91 -2.94 -1.61
CA ARG A 120 -3.22 -3.02 -0.93
C ARG A 120 -4.35 -3.33 -1.91
N VAL A 121 -4.34 -2.73 -3.08
CA VAL A 121 -5.31 -3.04 -4.14
C VAL A 121 -5.19 -4.50 -4.59
N ASN A 122 -3.97 -5.00 -4.76
CA ASN A 122 -3.76 -6.39 -5.17
C ASN A 122 -4.28 -7.36 -4.09
N ILE A 123 -4.03 -7.09 -2.81
CA ILE A 123 -4.61 -7.86 -1.69
C ILE A 123 -6.13 -7.81 -1.73
N LEU A 124 -6.73 -6.65 -1.91
CA LEU A 124 -8.19 -6.52 -2.01
C LEU A 124 -8.76 -7.37 -3.16
N LEU A 125 -8.15 -7.28 -4.33
CA LEU A 125 -8.62 -8.01 -5.52
C LEU A 125 -8.44 -9.52 -5.41
N SER A 126 -7.46 -10.01 -4.62
CA SER A 126 -7.23 -11.46 -4.45
C SER A 126 -8.28 -12.13 -3.58
N GLY A 127 -8.86 -11.42 -2.61
CA GLY A 127 -9.72 -12.04 -1.60
C GLY A 127 -11.17 -11.54 -1.55
N ILE A 128 -11.53 -10.46 -2.24
CA ILE A 128 -12.85 -9.83 -2.09
C ILE A 128 -14.02 -10.77 -2.43
N ASP A 129 -13.83 -11.78 -3.26
CA ASP A 129 -14.88 -12.73 -3.65
C ASP A 129 -15.24 -13.74 -2.54
N VAL A 130 -14.41 -13.85 -1.51
CA VAL A 130 -14.69 -14.69 -0.33
C VAL A 130 -15.78 -14.07 0.53
N VAL A 131 -15.93 -12.74 0.50
CA VAL A 131 -16.91 -12.00 1.30
C VAL A 131 -18.31 -12.19 0.71
N PRO A 132 -19.30 -12.66 1.49
CA PRO A 132 -20.63 -12.98 1.00
C PRO A 132 -21.53 -11.73 0.90
N PHE A 133 -21.23 -10.82 -0.01
CA PHE A 133 -22.00 -9.60 -0.17
C PHE A 133 -23.48 -9.86 -0.50
N ASN A 134 -24.37 -9.35 0.32
CA ASN A 134 -25.81 -9.35 0.08
C ASN A 134 -26.30 -8.06 -0.59
N THR A 135 -25.48 -7.02 -0.59
CA THR A 135 -25.82 -5.71 -1.17
C THR A 135 -25.63 -5.73 -2.68
N THR A 136 -26.63 -5.26 -3.39
CA THR A 136 -26.61 -5.00 -4.83
C THR A 136 -26.76 -3.51 -5.10
N TYR A 137 -26.36 -3.09 -6.27
CA TYR A 137 -26.60 -1.75 -6.82
C TYR A 137 -27.04 -1.84 -8.27
N THR A 138 -27.70 -0.79 -8.75
CA THR A 138 -28.07 -0.68 -10.17
C THR A 138 -27.06 0.23 -10.86
N ASP A 139 -26.42 -0.26 -11.91
CA ASP A 139 -25.48 0.53 -12.69
C ASP A 139 -26.19 1.56 -13.60
N ALA A 140 -25.44 2.43 -14.24
CA ALA A 140 -25.99 3.48 -15.11
C ALA A 140 -26.74 2.94 -16.33
N LEU A 141 -26.57 1.66 -16.65
CA LEU A 141 -27.26 0.96 -17.73
C LEU A 141 -28.52 0.20 -17.27
N GLY A 142 -28.86 0.30 -15.98
CA GLY A 142 -30.02 -0.37 -15.38
C GLY A 142 -29.77 -1.81 -14.95
N ASN A 143 -28.54 -2.33 -14.99
CA ASN A 143 -28.25 -3.70 -14.60
C ASN A 143 -28.05 -3.80 -13.09
N THR A 144 -28.63 -4.81 -12.45
CA THR A 144 -28.37 -5.12 -11.05
C THR A 144 -27.05 -5.89 -10.91
N ARG A 145 -26.14 -5.36 -10.12
CA ARG A 145 -24.81 -5.93 -9.87
C ARG A 145 -24.55 -6.09 -8.38
N ARG A 146 -23.65 -6.99 -8.03
CA ARG A 146 -23.22 -7.15 -6.63
C ARG A 146 -22.22 -6.04 -6.26
N LEU A 147 -22.22 -5.64 -4.99
CA LEU A 147 -21.35 -4.60 -4.47
C LEU A 147 -19.85 -4.92 -4.67
N ASN A 148 -19.44 -6.20 -4.57
CA ASN A 148 -18.06 -6.59 -4.82
C ASN A 148 -17.58 -6.25 -6.25
N GLU A 149 -18.45 -6.29 -7.26
CA GLU A 149 -18.10 -5.92 -8.63
C GLU A 149 -17.75 -4.44 -8.74
N SER A 150 -18.54 -3.56 -8.09
CA SER A 150 -18.25 -2.14 -8.00
C SER A 150 -16.90 -1.88 -7.31
N MET A 151 -16.72 -2.51 -6.15
CA MET A 151 -15.48 -2.34 -5.37
C MET A 151 -14.24 -2.84 -6.12
N LYS A 152 -14.38 -3.93 -6.91
CA LYS A 152 -13.31 -4.39 -7.81
C LYS A 152 -13.00 -3.38 -8.91
N ALA A 153 -14.02 -2.76 -9.48
CA ALA A 153 -13.84 -1.74 -10.52
C ALA A 153 -13.13 -0.52 -9.94
N GLU A 154 -13.57 -0.03 -8.78
CA GLU A 154 -12.92 1.06 -8.05
C GLU A 154 -11.46 0.73 -7.71
N ALA A 155 -11.21 -0.46 -7.19
CA ALA A 155 -9.86 -0.90 -6.86
C ALA A 155 -8.93 -0.95 -8.09
N ARG A 156 -9.42 -1.44 -9.23
CA ARG A 156 -8.66 -1.43 -10.50
C ARG A 156 -8.39 -0.02 -11.00
N PHE A 157 -9.38 0.86 -10.89
CA PHE A 157 -9.20 2.28 -11.23
C PHE A 157 -8.12 2.92 -10.36
N LEU A 158 -8.19 2.74 -9.03
CA LEU A 158 -7.19 3.27 -8.12
C LEU A 158 -5.79 2.72 -8.40
N ARG A 159 -5.66 1.44 -8.73
CA ARG A 159 -4.38 0.86 -9.13
C ARG A 159 -3.82 1.54 -10.38
N ALA A 160 -4.64 1.74 -11.39
CA ALA A 160 -4.23 2.44 -12.60
C ALA A 160 -3.84 3.89 -12.31
N TYR A 161 -4.59 4.59 -11.46
CA TYR A 161 -4.29 5.96 -11.03
C TYR A 161 -2.91 6.04 -10.35
N PHE A 162 -2.60 5.14 -9.41
CA PHE A 162 -1.31 5.17 -8.71
C PHE A 162 -0.14 4.77 -9.61
N TYR A 163 -0.33 3.85 -10.56
CA TYR A 163 0.68 3.61 -11.59
C TYR A 163 0.88 4.82 -12.49
N PHE A 164 -0.18 5.51 -12.89
CA PHE A 164 -0.07 6.74 -13.67
C PHE A 164 0.70 7.82 -12.92
N GLU A 165 0.46 7.99 -11.62
CA GLU A 165 1.20 8.93 -10.79
C GLU A 165 2.71 8.59 -10.72
N LEU A 166 3.07 7.32 -10.72
CA LEU A 166 4.46 6.88 -10.81
C LEU A 166 5.06 7.16 -12.20
N VAL A 167 4.39 6.72 -13.26
CA VAL A 167 4.87 6.90 -14.65
C VAL A 167 5.05 8.36 -14.99
N LYS A 168 4.13 9.22 -14.56
CA LYS A 168 4.21 10.67 -14.78
C LYS A 168 5.50 11.30 -14.22
N ARG A 169 6.08 10.72 -13.15
CA ARG A 169 7.26 11.26 -12.47
C ARG A 169 8.55 10.53 -12.79
N TYR A 170 8.46 9.22 -12.98
CA TYR A 170 9.64 8.35 -13.08
C TYR A 170 9.79 7.68 -14.43
N GLY A 171 8.81 7.81 -15.33
CA GLY A 171 8.80 7.08 -16.59
C GLY A 171 8.33 5.63 -16.40
N GLY A 172 8.89 4.69 -17.15
CA GLY A 172 8.50 3.27 -17.03
C GLY A 172 8.85 2.70 -15.64
N VAL A 173 7.88 2.07 -15.00
CA VAL A 173 7.96 1.46 -13.66
C VAL A 173 7.42 0.04 -13.69
#